data_eb557067951d9472538a8cca83323f80
#
_entry.id   eb557067951d9472538a8cca83323f80
#
_cell.length_a   1.000
_cell.length_b   1.000
_cell.length_c   1.000
_cell.angle_alpha   90.00
_cell.angle_beta   90.00
_cell.angle_gamma   90.00
#
_symmetry.space_group_name_H-M   'P 1'
#
loop_
_entity.id
_entity.type
_entity.pdbx_description
1 polymer ?
#
loop_
_entity_poly.entity_id
_entity_poly.type
_entity_poly.pdbx_seq_one_letter_code
_entity_poly.pdbx_strand_id
1 'polypeptide(L)'
;MKLTRAKRLVCALLAGALCLSLLAGCKSRQPQKELTRYTTIFYDVFDTVTQVIAYCENEDEFNTQMDALHADLVTYNQLYDIYNDYPGVTNVKTINDNAGKAPVEVDDRILSMLELADQMYQTTNGK
;
A
#
# COMPACT_ATOMS: atom_id res chain seq x y z
N MET A 1 -56.19 -19.93 -23.81
CA MET A 1 -56.12 -18.50 -24.19
C MET A 1 -55.16 -18.36 -25.37
N LYS A 2 -55.64 -18.18 -26.63
CA LYS A 2 -54.74 -18.10 -27.80
C LYS A 2 -54.10 -16.73 -27.88
N LEU A 3 -52.78 -16.64 -27.71
CA LEU A 3 -52.04 -15.38 -27.89
C LEU A 3 -52.21 -14.86 -29.32
N THR A 4 -52.57 -13.59 -29.47
CA THR A 4 -52.69 -12.95 -30.80
C THR A 4 -51.32 -12.91 -31.49
N ARG A 5 -51.30 -12.93 -32.84
CA ARG A 5 -50.02 -12.92 -33.61
C ARG A 5 -49.08 -11.80 -33.20
N ALA A 6 -49.59 -10.64 -32.85
CA ALA A 6 -48.80 -9.50 -32.37
C ALA A 6 -48.09 -9.76 -31.05
N LYS A 7 -48.72 -10.44 -30.09
CA LYS A 7 -48.09 -10.81 -28.82
C LYS A 7 -46.97 -11.84 -28.99
N ARG A 8 -47.10 -12.77 -29.93
CA ARG A 8 -46.06 -13.75 -30.28
C ARG A 8 -44.84 -13.09 -30.91
N LEU A 9 -45.04 -12.09 -31.77
CA LEU A 9 -43.95 -11.32 -32.38
C LEU A 9 -43.19 -10.50 -31.32
N VAL A 10 -43.88 -9.86 -30.40
CA VAL A 10 -43.26 -9.09 -29.29
C VAL A 10 -42.43 -10.02 -28.37
N CYS A 11 -42.95 -11.20 -28.01
CA CYS A 11 -42.20 -12.17 -27.21
C CYS A 11 -40.97 -12.68 -27.94
N ALA A 12 -41.04 -12.91 -29.24
CA ALA A 12 -39.89 -13.36 -30.04
C ALA A 12 -38.79 -12.28 -30.13
N LEU A 13 -39.17 -11.00 -30.29
CA LEU A 13 -38.25 -9.88 -30.30
C LEU A 13 -37.57 -9.65 -28.92
N LEU A 14 -38.33 -9.78 -27.84
CA LEU A 14 -37.78 -9.69 -26.48
C LEU A 14 -36.83 -10.83 -26.16
N ALA A 15 -37.16 -12.07 -26.56
CA ALA A 15 -36.27 -13.20 -26.37
C ALA A 15 -34.99 -13.06 -27.19
N GLY A 16 -35.09 -12.58 -28.45
CA GLY A 16 -33.93 -12.31 -29.29
C GLY A 16 -33.00 -11.22 -28.70
N ALA A 17 -33.57 -10.14 -28.18
CA ALA A 17 -32.80 -9.09 -27.51
C ALA A 17 -32.10 -9.58 -26.22
N LEU A 18 -32.76 -10.46 -25.46
CA LEU A 18 -32.17 -11.09 -24.26
C LEU A 18 -31.02 -12.02 -24.61
N CYS A 19 -31.13 -12.80 -25.69
CA CYS A 19 -30.06 -13.66 -26.15
C CYS A 19 -28.85 -12.87 -26.69
N LEU A 20 -29.06 -11.74 -27.37
CA LEU A 20 -27.97 -10.87 -27.82
C LEU A 20 -27.22 -10.22 -26.66
N SER A 21 -27.90 -9.82 -25.58
CA SER A 21 -27.26 -9.25 -24.40
C SER A 21 -26.38 -10.24 -23.65
N LEU A 22 -26.71 -11.55 -23.68
CA LEU A 22 -25.90 -12.59 -23.06
C LEU A 22 -24.61 -12.88 -23.84
N LEU A 23 -24.60 -12.66 -25.18
CA LEU A 23 -23.42 -12.82 -26.01
C LEU A 23 -22.43 -11.67 -25.91
N ALA A 24 -22.87 -10.46 -25.52
CA ALA A 24 -22.02 -9.29 -25.29
C ALA A 24 -21.27 -9.34 -23.96
N GLY A 25 -21.58 -10.28 -23.07
CA GLY A 25 -21.00 -10.42 -21.73
C GLY A 25 -19.64 -11.10 -21.66
N CYS A 26 -19.12 -11.64 -22.77
CA CYS A 26 -17.74 -12.14 -22.81
C CYS A 26 -16.76 -10.95 -22.94
N LYS A 27 -16.56 -10.22 -21.84
CA LYS A 27 -15.40 -9.33 -21.69
C LYS A 27 -14.18 -10.21 -21.93
N SER A 28 -13.43 -9.96 -23.02
CA SER A 28 -12.18 -10.63 -23.29
C SER A 28 -11.34 -10.58 -22.02
N ARG A 29 -11.07 -11.74 -21.44
CA ARG A 29 -10.15 -11.87 -20.31
C ARG A 29 -8.82 -11.35 -20.84
N GLN A 30 -8.43 -10.13 -20.44
CA GLN A 30 -7.06 -9.67 -20.72
C GLN A 30 -6.12 -10.77 -20.24
N PRO A 31 -5.09 -11.12 -21.00
CA PRO A 31 -4.10 -12.10 -20.53
C PRO A 31 -3.61 -11.60 -19.16
N GLN A 32 -3.86 -12.40 -18.15
CA GLN A 32 -3.42 -12.10 -16.79
C GLN A 32 -1.91 -12.21 -16.84
N LYS A 33 -1.19 -11.08 -16.63
CA LYS A 33 0.26 -11.08 -16.58
C LYS A 33 0.71 -12.11 -15.54
N GLU A 34 1.62 -12.97 -15.92
CA GLU A 34 2.18 -13.97 -15.01
C GLU A 34 3.19 -13.26 -14.10
N LEU A 35 2.91 -13.23 -12.80
CA LEU A 35 3.77 -12.60 -11.82
C LEU A 35 4.66 -13.67 -11.17
N THR A 36 5.95 -13.39 -11.09
CA THR A 36 6.94 -14.23 -10.42
C THR A 36 7.16 -13.71 -8.99
N ARG A 37 7.31 -14.64 -8.04
CA ARG A 37 7.59 -14.33 -6.64
C ARG A 37 9.09 -14.08 -6.46
N TYR A 38 9.42 -12.87 -6.01
CA TYR A 38 10.78 -12.46 -5.63
C TYR A 38 10.87 -12.20 -4.13
N THR A 39 12.09 -12.25 -3.60
CA THR A 39 12.35 -11.96 -2.18
C THR A 39 13.70 -11.29 -2.01
N THR A 40 13.77 -10.34 -1.07
CA THR A 40 15.03 -9.72 -0.62
C THR A 40 15.03 -9.55 0.89
N ILE A 41 16.21 -9.30 1.47
CA ILE A 41 16.40 -9.10 2.91
C ILE A 41 17.30 -7.90 3.12
N PHE A 42 16.88 -6.98 4.00
CA PHE A 42 17.68 -5.87 4.49
C PHE A 42 18.10 -6.14 5.92
N TYR A 43 19.38 -5.87 6.24
CA TYR A 43 19.97 -6.10 7.57
C TYR A 43 20.44 -4.80 8.23
N ASP A 44 20.29 -3.68 7.55
CA ASP A 44 20.87 -2.39 7.88
C ASP A 44 19.85 -1.34 8.32
N VAL A 45 18.61 -1.76 8.57
CA VAL A 45 17.53 -0.89 9.03
C VAL A 45 16.83 -1.44 10.27
N PHE A 46 16.51 -0.58 11.23
CA PHE A 46 15.75 -0.86 12.46
C PHE A 46 16.38 -1.90 13.39
N ASP A 47 17.69 -2.11 13.31
CA ASP A 47 18.44 -3.12 14.11
C ASP A 47 17.82 -4.52 14.07
N THR A 48 17.24 -4.89 12.93
CA THR A 48 16.52 -6.15 12.72
C THR A 48 16.68 -6.67 11.30
N VAL A 49 16.11 -7.85 11.04
CA VAL A 49 16.03 -8.44 9.71
C VAL A 49 14.69 -8.08 9.08
N THR A 50 14.73 -7.31 8.00
CA THR A 50 13.55 -6.95 7.22
C THR A 50 13.49 -7.78 5.94
N GLN A 51 12.57 -8.73 5.86
CA GLN A 51 12.34 -9.53 4.66
C GLN A 51 11.17 -8.97 3.86
N VAL A 52 11.39 -8.78 2.55
CA VAL A 52 10.35 -8.33 1.61
C VAL A 52 10.08 -9.43 0.59
N ILE A 53 8.80 -9.68 0.34
CA ILE A 53 8.31 -10.60 -0.68
C ILE A 53 7.36 -9.83 -1.58
N ALA A 54 7.62 -9.84 -2.88
CA ALA A 54 6.75 -9.22 -3.87
C ALA A 54 6.55 -10.12 -5.09
N TYR A 55 5.46 -9.87 -5.81
CA TYR A 55 5.13 -10.54 -7.06
C TYR A 55 5.23 -9.51 -8.19
N CYS A 56 6.24 -9.65 -9.04
CA CYS A 56 6.58 -8.72 -10.13
C CYS A 56 6.63 -9.45 -11.48
N GLU A 57 6.55 -8.71 -12.56
CA GLU A 57 6.63 -9.27 -13.91
C GLU A 57 8.03 -9.79 -14.24
N ASN A 58 9.06 -9.13 -13.70
CA ASN A 58 10.46 -9.49 -13.91
C ASN A 58 11.33 -8.99 -12.75
N GLU A 59 12.59 -9.41 -12.73
CA GLU A 59 13.56 -9.09 -11.70
C GLU A 59 13.97 -7.63 -11.68
N ASP A 60 14.03 -6.98 -12.85
CA ASP A 60 14.40 -5.55 -12.94
C ASP A 60 13.34 -4.65 -12.29
N GLU A 61 12.06 -4.97 -12.49
CA GLU A 61 10.95 -4.29 -11.83
C GLU A 61 11.04 -4.48 -10.31
N PHE A 62 11.28 -5.73 -9.86
CA PHE A 62 11.45 -6.04 -8.45
C PHE A 62 12.60 -5.24 -7.84
N ASN A 63 13.79 -5.27 -8.45
CA ASN A 63 14.97 -4.58 -7.96
C ASN A 63 14.75 -3.07 -7.87
N THR A 64 14.14 -2.46 -8.90
CA THR A 64 13.81 -1.03 -8.88
C THR A 64 12.89 -0.66 -7.72
N GLN A 65 11.87 -1.48 -7.45
CA GLN A 65 10.96 -1.25 -6.33
C GLN A 65 11.66 -1.46 -4.98
N MET A 66 12.55 -2.44 -4.87
CA MET A 66 13.29 -2.72 -3.64
C MET A 66 14.32 -1.64 -3.33
N ASP A 67 14.99 -1.08 -4.32
CA ASP A 67 15.90 0.06 -4.14
C ASP A 67 15.16 1.29 -3.61
N ALA A 68 13.99 1.60 -4.18
CA ALA A 68 13.15 2.70 -3.70
C ALA A 68 12.64 2.44 -2.26
N LEU A 69 12.15 1.23 -1.99
CA LEU A 69 11.70 0.84 -0.66
C LEU A 69 12.82 0.92 0.38
N HIS A 70 14.02 0.43 0.04
CA HIS A 70 15.17 0.48 0.94
C HIS A 70 15.56 1.92 1.28
N ALA A 71 15.57 2.83 0.29
CA ALA A 71 15.85 4.25 0.53
C ALA A 71 14.83 4.90 1.50
N ASP A 72 13.56 4.54 1.37
CA ASP A 72 12.52 4.99 2.31
C ASP A 72 12.73 4.40 3.71
N LEU A 73 13.01 3.11 3.82
CA LEU A 73 13.28 2.45 5.10
C LEU A 73 14.49 3.05 5.81
N VAL A 74 15.57 3.35 5.09
CA VAL A 74 16.76 4.07 5.63
C VAL A 74 16.35 5.45 6.17
N THR A 75 15.51 6.17 5.44
CA THR A 75 15.02 7.48 5.89
C THR A 75 14.21 7.36 7.18
N TYR A 76 13.27 6.44 7.26
CA TYR A 76 12.49 6.20 8.48
C TYR A 76 13.35 5.70 9.64
N ASN A 77 14.34 4.84 9.38
CA ASN A 77 15.29 4.39 10.38
C ASN A 77 16.03 5.57 11.02
N GLN A 78 16.51 6.50 10.21
CA GLN A 78 17.21 7.69 10.71
C GLN A 78 16.28 8.65 11.47
N LEU A 79 15.05 8.87 10.98
CA LEU A 79 14.09 9.77 11.61
C LEU A 79 13.60 9.26 12.97
N TYR A 80 13.40 7.95 13.11
CA TYR A 80 12.83 7.35 14.32
C TYR A 80 13.89 6.85 15.31
N ASP A 81 15.19 6.97 14.96
CA ASP A 81 16.28 6.59 15.85
C ASP A 81 16.31 7.46 17.11
N ILE A 82 16.38 6.79 18.26
CA ILE A 82 16.46 7.41 19.59
C ILE A 82 17.88 7.39 20.16
N TYR A 83 18.85 6.78 19.47
CA TYR A 83 20.21 6.52 19.96
C TYR A 83 21.28 7.27 19.20
N ASN A 84 21.16 7.40 17.88
CA ASN A 84 22.22 7.91 17.02
C ASN A 84 21.88 9.26 16.40
N ASP A 85 22.91 10.07 16.12
CA ASP A 85 22.82 11.31 15.36
C ASP A 85 23.19 11.04 13.90
N TYR A 86 22.45 11.67 12.97
CA TYR A 86 22.72 11.62 11.54
C TYR A 86 22.93 13.02 10.99
N PRO A 87 23.97 13.27 10.16
CA PRO A 87 24.25 14.60 9.62
C PRO A 87 23.05 15.16 8.83
N GLY A 88 22.55 16.31 9.26
CA GLY A 88 21.43 17.00 8.60
C GLY A 88 20.04 16.39 8.89
N VAL A 89 19.93 15.43 9.79
CA VAL A 89 18.66 14.83 10.20
C VAL A 89 18.31 15.24 11.62
N THR A 90 17.13 15.84 11.80
CA THR A 90 16.49 16.04 13.11
C THR A 90 15.60 14.84 13.37
N ASN A 91 15.93 14.03 14.36
CA ASN A 91 15.26 12.77 14.65
C ASN A 91 14.66 12.73 16.07
N VAL A 92 14.09 11.57 16.45
CA VAL A 92 13.52 11.39 17.80
C VAL A 92 14.57 11.58 18.90
N LYS A 93 15.82 11.17 18.68
CA LYS A 93 16.91 11.46 19.62
C LYS A 93 17.08 12.96 19.85
N THR A 94 17.07 13.76 18.79
CA THR A 94 17.17 15.22 18.88
C THR A 94 16.04 15.81 19.72
N ILE A 95 14.80 15.30 19.58
CA ILE A 95 13.66 15.69 20.43
C ILE A 95 13.94 15.37 21.89
N ASN A 96 14.38 14.14 22.17
CA ASN A 96 14.66 13.68 23.54
C ASN A 96 15.77 14.52 24.20
N ASP A 97 16.84 14.83 23.48
CA ASP A 97 17.97 15.62 23.97
C ASP A 97 17.57 17.08 24.26
N ASN A 98 16.53 17.59 23.62
CA ASN A 98 16.02 18.95 23.81
C ASN A 98 14.76 19.02 24.69
N ALA A 99 14.29 17.91 25.21
CA ALA A 99 13.12 17.88 26.08
C ALA A 99 13.27 18.81 27.28
N GLY A 100 12.28 19.69 27.49
CA GLY A 100 12.29 20.72 28.55
C GLY A 100 13.23 21.92 28.33
N LYS A 101 13.93 21.99 27.18
CA LYS A 101 14.84 23.11 26.86
C LYS A 101 14.22 24.03 25.81
N ALA A 102 13.87 23.52 24.64
CA ALA A 102 13.32 24.28 23.53
C ALA A 102 12.50 23.42 22.60
N PRO A 103 11.54 23.98 21.82
CA PRO A 103 10.90 23.30 20.70
C PRO A 103 11.93 22.90 19.64
N VAL A 104 11.69 21.76 18.99
CA VAL A 104 12.51 21.22 17.91
C VAL A 104 11.66 21.14 16.66
N GLU A 105 12.16 21.70 15.55
CA GLU A 105 11.54 21.53 14.23
C GLU A 105 11.90 20.14 13.69
N VAL A 106 10.89 19.38 13.25
CA VAL A 106 11.04 18.00 12.82
C VAL A 106 10.30 17.72 11.51
N ASP A 107 10.65 16.63 10.87
CA ASP A 107 9.96 16.12 9.67
C ASP A 107 8.50 15.73 10.00
N ASP A 108 7.57 15.99 9.07
CA ASP A 108 6.14 15.67 9.22
C ASP A 108 5.86 14.20 9.53
N ARG A 109 6.74 13.29 9.11
CA ARG A 109 6.65 11.85 9.41
C ARG A 109 6.82 11.57 10.90
N ILE A 110 7.67 12.33 11.59
CA ILE A 110 7.82 12.24 13.05
C ILE A 110 6.55 12.76 13.73
N LEU A 111 6.01 13.90 13.27
CA LEU A 111 4.76 14.45 13.81
C LEU A 111 3.61 13.44 13.67
N SER A 112 3.45 12.87 12.48
CA SER A 112 2.41 11.85 12.21
C SER A 112 2.55 10.62 13.10
N MET A 113 3.80 10.16 13.34
CA MET A 113 4.06 9.05 14.25
C MET A 113 3.68 9.39 15.70
N LEU A 114 4.04 10.59 16.18
CA LEU A 114 3.74 11.03 17.55
C LEU A 114 2.23 11.22 17.75
N GLU A 115 1.53 11.79 16.77
CA GLU A 115 0.06 11.92 16.79
C GLU A 115 -0.63 10.56 16.85
N LEU A 116 -0.17 9.60 16.04
CA LEU A 116 -0.68 8.23 16.09
C LEU A 116 -0.40 7.58 17.46
N ALA A 117 0.78 7.78 18.03
CA ALA A 117 1.14 7.25 19.34
C ALA A 117 0.23 7.80 20.43
N ASP A 118 -0.09 9.11 20.41
CA ASP A 118 -1.04 9.71 21.35
C ASP A 118 -2.45 9.12 21.19
N GLN A 119 -2.94 8.99 19.95
CA GLN A 119 -4.24 8.35 19.70
C GLN A 119 -4.29 6.91 20.22
N MET A 120 -3.22 6.13 20.02
CA MET A 120 -3.13 4.76 20.52
C MET A 120 -3.09 4.73 22.05
N TYR A 121 -2.33 5.64 22.68
CA TYR A 121 -2.30 5.78 24.13
C TYR A 121 -3.70 6.02 24.70
N GLN A 122 -4.47 6.96 24.12
CA GLN A 122 -5.85 7.24 24.56
C GLN A 122 -6.76 6.02 24.35
N THR A 123 -6.64 5.34 23.21
CA THR A 123 -7.49 4.19 22.87
C THR A 123 -7.23 2.97 23.78
N THR A 124 -5.98 2.78 24.18
CA THR A 124 -5.54 1.63 24.99
C THR A 124 -5.49 1.91 26.50
N ASN A 125 -5.88 3.12 26.95
CA ASN A 125 -5.69 3.60 28.32
C ASN A 125 -4.25 3.48 28.79
N GLY A 126 -3.29 3.85 27.93
CA GLY A 126 -1.87 3.87 28.25
C GLY A 126 -1.21 2.48 28.35
N LYS A 127 -1.78 1.47 27.68
CA LYS A 127 -1.23 0.10 27.65
C LYS A 127 -0.46 -0.15 26.39
#